data_cfe2ea7ff8fcc2779ad0a53b48b75c8f
#
_entry.id   cfe2ea7ff8fcc2779ad0a53b48b75c8f
#
_cell.length_a   1.000
_cell.length_b   1.000
_cell.length_c   1.000
_cell.angle_alpha   90.00
_cell.angle_beta   90.00
_cell.angle_gamma   90.00
#
_symmetry.space_group_name_H-M   'P 1'
#
loop_
_entity.id
_entity.type
_entity.pdbx_description
1 polymer ?
#
loop_
_entity_poly.entity_id
_entity_poly.type
_entity_poly.pdbx_seq_one_letter_code
_entity_poly.pdbx_strand_id
1 'polypeptide(L)'
;MSQDRAMPTASTAPAPRPNDRRGLDSLFFNAAETKRLFSLMNPVFVPGEGLVVEFISANPGEGVSTLARDFAMMASQYVDGDVLLIDFDWRRSDHHAFFQAMAQDDPSIAPGPPLTLAVDFNRLLRSSHRSEAEEPRKPPLTFHRLGDTALIVTRPTPGLTDTPRLVNQPDFWADLRRSVMLTVVDAPPAAYSFDGIVICGAMDAVILVLAAETSRVPVIVELHEKLMAQGAPVVGAILNKRRFYIPKWVYSFLSRV
;
A
#
# COMPACT_ATOMS: atom_id res chain seq x y z
N MET A 1 -3.42 39.26 35.45
CA MET A 1 -3.65 37.82 35.74
C MET A 1 -3.77 37.11 34.41
N SER A 2 -2.60 36.67 33.89
CA SER A 2 -2.50 35.91 32.66
C SER A 2 -2.64 34.41 32.98
N GLN A 3 -3.62 33.75 32.35
CA GLN A 3 -3.76 32.31 32.45
C GLN A 3 -3.00 31.69 31.23
N ASP A 4 -1.89 31.09 31.58
CA ASP A 4 -1.09 30.22 30.71
C ASP A 4 -1.90 28.96 30.42
N ARG A 5 -2.34 28.78 29.17
CA ARG A 5 -2.94 27.53 28.69
C ARG A 5 -1.84 26.64 28.12
N ALA A 6 -1.42 25.69 28.94
CA ALA A 6 -0.53 24.61 28.49
C ALA A 6 -1.19 23.79 27.36
N MET A 7 -0.51 23.64 26.24
CA MET A 7 -0.86 22.70 25.18
C MET A 7 -0.66 21.27 25.65
N PRO A 8 -1.52 20.34 25.28
CA PRO A 8 -1.29 18.91 25.56
C PRO A 8 -0.11 18.40 24.71
N THR A 9 0.89 17.87 25.38
CA THR A 9 2.03 17.18 24.81
C THR A 9 1.56 15.92 24.08
N ALA A 10 1.98 15.78 22.82
CA ALA A 10 1.79 14.59 22.03
C ALA A 10 2.38 13.38 22.78
N SER A 11 1.55 12.37 23.02
CA SER A 11 1.96 11.08 23.58
C SER A 11 2.83 10.37 22.56
N THR A 12 4.14 10.36 22.78
CA THR A 12 5.09 9.51 22.07
C THR A 12 4.85 8.07 22.50
N ALA A 13 4.26 7.25 21.61
CA ALA A 13 4.24 5.82 21.80
C ALA A 13 5.68 5.26 21.82
N PRO A 14 6.01 4.33 22.72
CA PRO A 14 7.35 3.76 22.80
C PRO A 14 7.69 2.99 21.51
N ALA A 15 8.94 3.11 21.06
CA ALA A 15 9.47 2.39 19.92
C ALA A 15 9.33 0.86 20.14
N PRO A 16 8.95 0.08 19.11
CA PRO A 16 8.78 -1.36 19.22
C PRO A 16 10.09 -2.06 19.60
N ARG A 17 10.02 -2.98 20.56
CA ARG A 17 11.18 -3.72 21.04
C ARG A 17 11.68 -4.74 20.00
N PRO A 18 13.00 -4.95 19.85
CA PRO A 18 13.59 -5.76 18.77
C PRO A 18 13.26 -7.27 18.78
N ASN A 19 12.48 -7.77 19.73
CA ASN A 19 12.34 -9.21 19.98
C ASN A 19 11.05 -9.88 19.46
N ASP A 20 10.08 -9.12 18.88
CA ASP A 20 8.83 -9.71 18.36
C ASP A 20 8.87 -10.07 16.87
N ARG A 21 10.05 -10.09 16.26
CA ARG A 21 10.22 -10.30 14.80
C ARG A 21 9.99 -11.74 14.32
N ARG A 22 9.84 -12.72 15.21
CA ARG A 22 9.81 -14.16 14.83
C ARG A 22 8.47 -14.66 14.27
N GLY A 23 7.37 -13.95 14.50
CA GLY A 23 6.04 -14.36 14.05
C GLY A 23 5.69 -13.98 12.62
N LEU A 24 6.17 -12.81 12.16
CA LEU A 24 5.76 -12.25 10.88
C LEU A 24 6.43 -12.90 9.65
N ASP A 25 7.64 -13.45 9.80
CA ASP A 25 8.36 -14.09 8.67
C ASP A 25 7.60 -15.30 8.06
N SER A 26 6.72 -15.95 8.84
CA SER A 26 5.90 -17.06 8.36
C SER A 26 4.67 -16.62 7.55
N LEU A 27 4.32 -15.34 7.58
CA LEU A 27 3.14 -14.78 6.93
C LEU A 27 3.41 -14.31 5.49
N PHE A 28 4.68 -14.18 5.10
CA PHE A 28 5.04 -13.73 3.77
C PHE A 28 4.88 -14.84 2.74
N PHE A 29 4.17 -14.54 1.66
CA PHE A 29 4.01 -15.46 0.55
C PHE A 29 5.35 -15.76 -0.16
N ASN A 30 6.28 -14.79 -0.13
CA ASN A 30 7.62 -14.91 -0.69
C ASN A 30 8.63 -13.98 0.02
N ALA A 31 8.92 -14.25 1.28
CA ALA A 31 9.75 -13.41 2.15
C ALA A 31 11.10 -13.00 1.53
N ALA A 32 11.77 -13.92 0.84
CA ALA A 32 13.09 -13.65 0.25
C ALA A 32 13.01 -12.65 -0.92
N GLU A 33 12.00 -12.76 -1.78
CA GLU A 33 11.81 -11.86 -2.92
C GLU A 33 11.30 -10.50 -2.47
N THR A 34 10.39 -10.45 -1.50
CA THR A 34 9.91 -9.20 -0.91
C THR A 34 11.03 -8.43 -0.23
N LYS A 35 11.90 -9.14 0.52
CA LYS A 35 13.10 -8.55 1.13
C LYS A 35 14.07 -8.00 0.09
N ARG A 36 14.25 -8.73 -1.01
CA ARG A 36 15.08 -8.25 -2.13
C ARG A 36 14.47 -7.01 -2.78
N LEU A 37 13.16 -6.98 -3.01
CA LEU A 37 12.45 -5.82 -3.53
C LEU A 37 12.64 -4.61 -2.61
N PHE A 38 12.43 -4.78 -1.31
CA PHE A 38 12.63 -3.72 -0.33
C PHE A 38 14.08 -3.19 -0.37
N SER A 39 15.06 -4.08 -0.46
CA SER A 39 16.47 -3.69 -0.54
C SER A 39 16.79 -2.93 -1.84
N LEU A 40 16.16 -3.28 -2.96
CA LEU A 40 16.30 -2.56 -4.24
C LEU A 40 15.65 -1.18 -4.19
N MET A 41 14.62 -0.99 -3.39
CA MET A 41 13.95 0.29 -3.18
C MET A 41 14.70 1.21 -2.19
N ASN A 42 15.67 0.66 -1.43
CA ASN A 42 16.41 1.43 -0.42
C ASN A 42 17.03 2.74 -0.94
N PRO A 43 17.56 2.85 -2.18
CA PRO A 43 18.07 4.12 -2.71
C PRO A 43 16.99 5.20 -2.91
N VAL A 44 15.71 4.84 -2.95
CA VAL A 44 14.58 5.78 -3.07
C VAL A 44 14.22 6.35 -1.70
N PHE A 45 14.59 5.67 -0.61
CA PHE A 45 14.32 6.12 0.75
C PHE A 45 15.27 7.25 1.16
N VAL A 46 14.73 8.46 1.33
CA VAL A 46 15.45 9.60 1.88
C VAL A 46 15.12 9.69 3.38
N PRO A 47 16.13 9.62 4.28
CA PRO A 47 15.87 9.69 5.71
C PRO A 47 15.11 10.97 6.10
N GLY A 48 14.00 10.80 6.83
CA GLY A 48 13.18 11.92 7.31
C GLY A 48 12.13 12.43 6.34
N GLU A 49 12.04 11.87 5.13
CA GLU A 49 10.97 12.17 4.18
C GLU A 49 10.11 10.93 3.97
N GLY A 50 8.78 11.10 4.05
CA GLY A 50 7.85 10.03 3.73
C GLY A 50 7.81 9.75 2.25
N LEU A 51 7.57 8.49 1.88
CA LEU A 51 7.50 8.00 0.50
C LEU A 51 6.13 7.44 0.16
N VAL A 52 5.75 7.54 -1.10
CA VAL A 52 4.54 6.91 -1.64
C VAL A 52 4.94 5.98 -2.79
N VAL A 53 4.67 4.68 -2.62
CA VAL A 53 4.98 3.63 -3.59
C VAL A 53 3.69 3.00 -4.08
N GLU A 54 3.48 2.97 -5.39
CA GLU A 54 2.31 2.38 -6.00
C GLU A 54 2.65 1.03 -6.63
N PHE A 55 1.80 0.04 -6.38
CA PHE A 55 1.77 -1.23 -7.10
C PHE A 55 0.56 -1.23 -8.02
N ILE A 56 0.77 -1.50 -9.30
CA ILE A 56 -0.28 -1.49 -10.32
C ILE A 56 -0.09 -2.63 -11.32
N SER A 57 -1.19 -3.16 -11.84
CA SER A 57 -1.19 -4.14 -12.92
C SER A 57 -2.11 -3.78 -14.06
N ALA A 58 -1.90 -4.41 -15.21
CA ALA A 58 -2.78 -4.25 -16.36
C ALA A 58 -4.11 -4.98 -16.15
N ASN A 59 -4.07 -6.22 -15.64
CA ASN A 59 -5.24 -7.09 -15.51
C ASN A 59 -5.49 -7.52 -14.07
N PRO A 60 -6.73 -7.87 -13.76
CA PRO A 60 -7.06 -8.42 -12.45
C PRO A 60 -6.36 -9.75 -12.20
N GLY A 61 -6.07 -10.00 -10.93
CA GLY A 61 -5.49 -11.27 -10.51
C GLY A 61 -4.00 -11.42 -10.80
N GLU A 62 -3.27 -10.38 -11.22
CA GLU A 62 -1.81 -10.44 -11.40
C GLU A 62 -1.05 -10.45 -10.06
N GLY A 63 -1.73 -10.15 -8.93
CA GLY A 63 -1.21 -10.32 -7.57
C GLY A 63 -0.73 -9.03 -6.92
N VAL A 64 -1.23 -7.87 -7.38
CA VAL A 64 -0.91 -6.53 -6.83
C VAL A 64 -1.15 -6.48 -5.34
N SER A 65 -2.36 -6.78 -4.88
CA SER A 65 -2.74 -6.73 -3.46
C SER A 65 -1.88 -7.62 -2.56
N THR A 66 -1.46 -8.80 -3.05
CA THR A 66 -0.56 -9.69 -2.31
C THR A 66 0.81 -9.06 -2.16
N LEU A 67 1.39 -8.54 -3.25
CA LEU A 67 2.72 -7.93 -3.24
C LEU A 67 2.75 -6.61 -2.46
N ALA A 68 1.73 -5.77 -2.62
CA ALA A 68 1.60 -4.52 -1.86
C ALA A 68 1.52 -4.80 -0.36
N ARG A 69 0.75 -5.80 0.06
CA ARG A 69 0.62 -6.24 1.44
C ARG A 69 1.93 -6.78 2.00
N ASP A 70 2.57 -7.72 1.29
CA ASP A 70 3.85 -8.30 1.70
C ASP A 70 4.93 -7.22 1.82
N PHE A 71 4.95 -6.28 0.87
CA PHE A 71 5.89 -5.15 0.90
C PHE A 71 5.63 -4.23 2.10
N ALA A 72 4.37 -3.86 2.37
CA ALA A 72 4.00 -3.02 3.51
C ALA A 72 4.32 -3.68 4.85
N MET A 73 4.03 -4.98 5.00
CA MET A 73 4.38 -5.78 6.18
C MET A 73 5.89 -5.83 6.38
N MET A 74 6.66 -6.08 5.31
CA MET A 74 8.12 -6.09 5.39
C MET A 74 8.64 -4.71 5.79
N ALA A 75 8.16 -3.66 5.12
CA ALA A 75 8.57 -2.29 5.38
C ALA A 75 8.32 -1.87 6.82
N SER A 76 7.19 -2.27 7.42
CA SER A 76 6.86 -1.94 8.82
C SER A 76 7.84 -2.50 9.85
N GLN A 77 8.71 -3.43 9.46
CA GLN A 77 9.76 -3.98 10.32
C GLN A 77 11.09 -3.24 10.21
N TYR A 78 11.29 -2.50 9.12
CA TYR A 78 12.60 -1.88 8.79
C TYR A 78 12.56 -0.36 8.76
N VAL A 79 11.38 0.23 8.50
CA VAL A 79 11.20 1.68 8.43
C VAL A 79 10.95 2.23 9.83
N ASP A 80 11.63 3.33 10.16
CA ASP A 80 11.44 4.02 11.44
C ASP A 80 10.28 5.02 11.34
N GLY A 81 9.07 4.53 11.60
CA GLY A 81 7.82 5.28 11.54
C GLY A 81 6.65 4.47 10.99
N ASP A 82 5.51 5.12 10.86
CA ASP A 82 4.29 4.47 10.39
C ASP A 82 4.36 4.13 8.91
N VAL A 83 3.86 2.93 8.57
CA VAL A 83 3.64 2.44 7.21
C VAL A 83 2.14 2.35 6.96
N LEU A 84 1.67 3.00 5.92
CA LEU A 84 0.26 3.00 5.54
C LEU A 84 0.06 2.16 4.27
N LEU A 85 -0.78 1.14 4.35
CA LEU A 85 -1.24 0.37 3.19
C LEU A 85 -2.63 0.86 2.80
N ILE A 86 -2.72 1.50 1.63
CA ILE A 86 -3.98 1.99 1.07
C ILE A 86 -4.46 1.05 -0.02
N ASP A 87 -5.71 0.63 0.10
CA ASP A 87 -6.41 -0.15 -0.92
C ASP A 87 -7.38 0.76 -1.69
N PHE A 88 -7.07 0.98 -2.97
CA PHE A 88 -7.94 1.73 -3.88
C PHE A 88 -8.73 0.83 -4.84
N ASP A 89 -8.62 -0.51 -4.71
CA ASP A 89 -9.54 -1.41 -5.40
C ASP A 89 -10.88 -1.52 -4.65
N TRP A 90 -11.72 -0.51 -4.83
CA TRP A 90 -13.05 -0.43 -4.19
C TRP A 90 -13.95 -1.66 -4.44
N ARG A 91 -13.65 -2.46 -5.46
CA ARG A 91 -14.41 -3.66 -5.81
C ARG A 91 -14.00 -4.87 -4.98
N ARG A 92 -12.73 -4.89 -4.55
CA ARG A 92 -12.10 -6.02 -3.86
C ARG A 92 -11.24 -5.57 -2.70
N SER A 93 -11.62 -4.50 -2.02
CA SER A 93 -10.89 -4.05 -0.86
C SER A 93 -10.87 -5.14 0.22
N ASP A 94 -9.75 -5.83 0.34
CA ASP A 94 -9.65 -7.04 1.15
C ASP A 94 -8.53 -7.02 2.22
N HIS A 95 -7.68 -5.99 2.26
CA HIS A 95 -6.55 -5.96 3.21
C HIS A 95 -7.00 -6.05 4.66
N HIS A 96 -8.00 -5.24 5.06
CA HIS A 96 -8.52 -5.30 6.42
C HIS A 96 -9.12 -6.68 6.74
N ALA A 97 -9.92 -7.25 5.82
CA ALA A 97 -10.53 -8.56 5.99
C ALA A 97 -9.47 -9.68 6.03
N PHE A 98 -8.40 -9.56 5.24
CA PHE A 98 -7.28 -10.48 5.27
C PHE A 98 -6.61 -10.51 6.65
N PHE A 99 -6.25 -9.35 7.21
CA PHE A 99 -5.63 -9.30 8.53
C PHE A 99 -6.59 -9.71 9.65
N GLN A 100 -7.89 -9.41 9.50
CA GLN A 100 -8.91 -9.89 10.42
C GLN A 100 -9.00 -11.43 10.45
N ALA A 101 -8.85 -12.09 9.29
CA ALA A 101 -8.82 -13.55 9.21
C ALA A 101 -7.51 -14.11 9.78
N MET A 102 -6.37 -13.51 9.44
CA MET A 102 -5.05 -13.93 9.97
C MET A 102 -4.94 -13.78 11.49
N ALA A 103 -5.65 -12.82 12.07
CA ALA A 103 -5.69 -12.58 13.50
C ALA A 103 -6.34 -13.73 14.31
N GLN A 104 -7.01 -14.67 13.64
CA GLN A 104 -7.50 -15.90 14.28
C GLN A 104 -6.32 -16.81 14.70
N ASP A 105 -5.25 -16.81 13.90
CA ASP A 105 -4.06 -17.61 14.16
C ASP A 105 -2.99 -16.80 14.91
N ASP A 106 -2.91 -15.48 14.65
CA ASP A 106 -1.98 -14.58 15.31
C ASP A 106 -2.69 -13.27 15.74
N PRO A 107 -3.19 -13.20 16.98
CA PRO A 107 -3.87 -12.02 17.50
C PRO A 107 -3.02 -10.73 17.51
N SER A 108 -1.69 -10.83 17.42
CA SER A 108 -0.78 -9.68 17.46
C SER A 108 -0.90 -8.76 16.23
N ILE A 109 -1.50 -9.25 15.14
CA ILE A 109 -1.74 -8.50 13.91
C ILE A 109 -3.21 -8.15 13.69
N ALA A 110 -4.04 -8.28 14.73
CA ALA A 110 -5.45 -7.93 14.63
C ALA A 110 -5.62 -6.43 14.29
N PRO A 111 -6.49 -6.09 13.33
CA PRO A 111 -6.85 -4.69 13.10
C PRO A 111 -7.48 -4.07 14.36
N GLY A 112 -6.87 -3.00 14.86
CA GLY A 112 -7.34 -2.24 16.00
C GLY A 112 -8.56 -1.37 15.69
N PRO A 113 -9.02 -0.56 16.66
CA PRO A 113 -10.10 0.39 16.43
C PRO A 113 -9.73 1.43 15.36
N PRO A 114 -10.74 2.08 14.74
CA PRO A 114 -10.47 3.15 13.78
C PRO A 114 -9.62 4.26 14.39
N LEU A 115 -8.62 4.72 13.66
CA LEU A 115 -7.78 5.86 14.02
C LEU A 115 -7.97 7.00 13.00
N THR A 116 -7.60 8.21 13.39
CA THR A 116 -7.64 9.39 12.53
C THR A 116 -6.21 9.74 12.11
N LEU A 117 -5.98 9.89 10.80
CA LEU A 117 -4.77 10.48 10.28
C LEU A 117 -4.94 12.01 10.13
N ALA A 118 -3.82 12.73 10.22
CA ALA A 118 -3.81 14.20 10.07
C ALA A 118 -4.04 14.67 8.62
N VAL A 119 -4.45 13.77 7.73
CA VAL A 119 -4.64 14.03 6.29
C VAL A 119 -6.10 13.76 5.91
N ASP A 120 -6.72 14.72 5.22
CA ASP A 120 -8.11 14.58 4.76
C ASP A 120 -8.19 13.84 3.41
N PHE A 121 -8.57 12.57 3.47
CA PHE A 121 -8.74 11.71 2.30
C PHE A 121 -9.93 12.09 1.39
N ASN A 122 -10.86 12.92 1.86
CA ASN A 122 -11.93 13.45 0.99
C ASN A 122 -11.37 14.32 -0.14
N ARG A 123 -10.18 14.90 0.03
CA ARG A 123 -9.51 15.70 -1.00
C ARG A 123 -9.11 14.89 -2.24
N LEU A 124 -8.85 13.58 -2.09
CA LEU A 124 -8.51 12.69 -3.19
C LEU A 124 -9.72 12.21 -3.98
N LEU A 125 -10.92 12.41 -3.47
CA LEU A 125 -12.08 11.69 -3.96
C LEU A 125 -13.13 12.62 -4.55
N ARG A 126 -13.58 12.29 -5.76
CA ARG A 126 -14.80 12.86 -6.33
C ARG A 126 -15.94 11.84 -6.21
N SER A 127 -17.03 12.26 -5.61
CA SER A 127 -18.29 11.53 -5.71
C SER A 127 -18.91 11.75 -7.09
N SER A 128 -19.48 10.69 -7.67
CA SER A 128 -20.22 10.77 -8.92
C SER A 128 -21.51 11.57 -8.79
N HIS A 129 -22.06 11.68 -7.58
CA HIS A 129 -23.25 12.47 -7.28
C HIS A 129 -22.90 13.75 -6.52
N ARG A 130 -23.13 14.89 -7.15
CA ARG A 130 -23.17 16.20 -6.49
C ARG A 130 -24.47 16.28 -5.66
N SER A 131 -24.44 15.78 -4.44
CA SER A 131 -25.46 16.13 -3.47
C SER A 131 -25.17 17.54 -2.97
N GLU A 132 -26.09 18.47 -3.19
CA GLU A 132 -26.02 19.84 -2.66
C GLU A 132 -26.28 19.92 -1.16
N ALA A 133 -26.47 18.78 -0.48
CA ALA A 133 -26.68 18.72 0.96
C ALA A 133 -25.35 18.86 1.70
N GLU A 134 -25.23 19.87 2.53
CA GLU A 134 -24.10 20.20 3.43
C GLU A 134 -23.95 19.22 4.62
N GLU A 135 -24.27 17.96 4.47
CA GLU A 135 -23.94 17.00 5.53
C GLU A 135 -22.44 16.70 5.53
N PRO A 136 -21.80 16.67 6.71
CA PRO A 136 -20.39 16.28 6.81
C PRO A 136 -20.24 14.89 6.24
N ARG A 137 -19.54 14.80 5.07
CA ARG A 137 -19.33 13.51 4.39
C ARG A 137 -18.53 12.61 5.30
N LYS A 138 -19.02 11.41 5.52
CA LYS A 138 -18.24 10.37 6.19
C LYS A 138 -16.94 10.15 5.39
N PRO A 139 -15.79 10.03 6.08
CA PRO A 139 -14.55 9.74 5.37
C PRO A 139 -14.72 8.43 4.59
N PRO A 140 -14.24 8.35 3.35
CA PRO A 140 -14.44 7.18 2.49
C PRO A 140 -13.68 5.95 2.98
N LEU A 141 -12.62 6.17 3.74
CA LEU A 141 -11.77 5.15 4.33
C LEU A 141 -11.70 5.32 5.84
N THR A 142 -11.62 4.22 6.54
CA THR A 142 -11.19 4.12 7.93
C THR A 142 -9.80 3.50 7.99
N PHE A 143 -9.01 3.85 9.00
CA PHE A 143 -7.63 3.45 9.18
C PHE A 143 -7.51 2.59 10.43
N HIS A 144 -6.81 1.48 10.35
CA HIS A 144 -6.70 0.53 11.44
C HIS A 144 -5.24 0.10 11.59
N ARG A 145 -4.65 0.34 12.77
CA ARG A 145 -3.32 -0.17 13.08
C ARG A 145 -3.41 -1.67 13.37
N LEU A 146 -2.44 -2.42 12.89
CA LEU A 146 -2.36 -3.86 13.15
C LEU A 146 -1.62 -4.10 14.47
N GLY A 147 -2.36 -4.42 15.53
CA GLY A 147 -1.81 -4.63 16.86
C GLY A 147 -0.86 -3.51 17.27
N ASP A 148 0.33 -3.89 17.78
CA ASP A 148 1.39 -2.96 18.17
C ASP A 148 2.41 -2.70 17.05
N THR A 149 2.09 -3.06 15.79
CA THR A 149 3.00 -2.86 14.66
C THR A 149 2.96 -1.41 14.15
N ALA A 150 3.94 -1.04 13.31
CA ALA A 150 3.94 0.23 12.60
C ALA A 150 2.99 0.25 11.37
N LEU A 151 2.33 -0.90 11.05
CA LEU A 151 1.48 -1.01 9.86
C LEU A 151 0.05 -0.55 10.14
N ILE A 152 -0.43 0.37 9.31
CA ILE A 152 -1.80 0.86 9.28
C ILE A 152 -2.42 0.43 7.96
N VAL A 153 -3.60 -0.15 8.01
CA VAL A 153 -4.35 -0.59 6.82
C VAL A 153 -5.64 0.20 6.67
N THR A 154 -6.06 0.39 5.44
CA THR A 154 -7.34 1.04 5.14
C THR A 154 -8.47 0.03 5.04
N ARG A 155 -9.67 0.51 5.33
CA ARG A 155 -10.93 -0.17 5.08
C ARG A 155 -11.92 0.81 4.48
N PRO A 156 -12.65 0.48 3.41
CA PRO A 156 -13.76 1.29 2.93
C PRO A 156 -14.80 1.49 4.03
N THR A 157 -15.27 2.72 4.17
CA THR A 157 -16.31 3.03 5.17
C THR A 157 -17.60 2.29 4.79
N PRO A 158 -18.19 1.51 5.71
CA PRO A 158 -19.43 0.81 5.42
C PRO A 158 -20.57 1.75 5.02
N GLY A 159 -21.33 1.35 3.98
CA GLY A 159 -22.47 2.13 3.50
C GLY A 159 -22.13 3.23 2.50
N LEU A 160 -20.94 3.22 1.92
CA LEU A 160 -20.65 4.02 0.71
C LEU A 160 -21.58 3.56 -0.41
N THR A 161 -22.44 4.46 -0.89
CA THR A 161 -23.38 4.20 -1.97
C THR A 161 -22.74 4.29 -3.34
N ASP A 162 -21.66 5.05 -3.45
CA ASP A 162 -20.94 5.33 -4.69
C ASP A 162 -19.49 4.87 -4.61
N THR A 163 -18.98 4.32 -5.70
CA THR A 163 -17.55 4.08 -5.87
C THR A 163 -16.86 5.43 -6.10
N PRO A 164 -16.03 5.89 -5.16
CA PRO A 164 -15.34 7.16 -5.34
C PRO A 164 -14.36 7.07 -6.52
N ARG A 165 -14.10 8.20 -7.18
CA ARG A 165 -13.08 8.34 -8.21
C ARG A 165 -11.91 9.12 -7.65
N LEU A 166 -10.70 8.65 -7.89
CA LEU A 166 -9.49 9.37 -7.48
C LEU A 166 -9.26 10.60 -8.38
N VAL A 167 -8.74 11.64 -7.75
CA VAL A 167 -8.22 12.82 -8.45
C VAL A 167 -6.80 13.08 -7.97
N ASN A 168 -5.92 13.49 -8.88
CA ASN A 168 -4.56 13.84 -8.48
C ASN A 168 -4.57 15.19 -7.75
N GLN A 169 -4.14 15.20 -6.50
CA GLN A 169 -4.02 16.35 -5.63
C GLN A 169 -2.60 16.39 -5.03
N PRO A 170 -1.66 17.12 -5.65
CA PRO A 170 -0.27 17.15 -5.20
C PRO A 170 -0.10 17.53 -3.72
N ASP A 171 -0.87 18.52 -3.25
CA ASP A 171 -0.82 18.95 -1.85
C ASP A 171 -1.25 17.85 -0.87
N PHE A 172 -2.21 17.01 -1.27
CA PHE A 172 -2.61 15.86 -0.45
C PHE A 172 -1.43 14.88 -0.26
N TRP A 173 -0.74 14.54 -1.34
CA TRP A 173 0.39 13.62 -1.29
C TRP A 173 1.57 14.20 -0.52
N ALA A 174 1.78 15.53 -0.60
CA ALA A 174 2.76 16.23 0.21
C ALA A 174 2.42 16.18 1.72
N ASP A 175 1.13 16.37 2.08
CA ASP A 175 0.66 16.23 3.46
C ASP A 175 0.83 14.79 3.97
N LEU A 176 0.54 13.81 3.13
CA LEU A 176 0.67 12.40 3.47
C LEU A 176 2.12 12.01 3.78
N ARG A 177 3.08 12.47 2.95
CA ARG A 177 4.53 12.26 3.19
C ARG A 177 5.01 12.85 4.52
N ARG A 178 4.41 13.96 4.96
CA ARG A 178 4.72 14.54 6.28
C ARG A 178 4.13 13.76 7.44
N SER A 179 3.08 13.00 7.21
CA SER A 179 2.31 12.30 8.24
C SER A 179 2.70 10.85 8.42
N VAL A 180 3.22 10.21 7.36
CA VAL A 180 3.49 8.76 7.31
C VAL A 180 4.83 8.54 6.61
N MET A 181 5.70 7.69 7.17
CA MET A 181 7.04 7.44 6.63
C MET A 181 7.01 6.66 5.31
N LEU A 182 6.07 5.74 5.15
CA LEU A 182 5.88 5.03 3.90
C LEU A 182 4.40 4.79 3.63
N THR A 183 3.94 5.18 2.47
CA THR A 183 2.61 4.81 1.98
C THR A 183 2.77 3.81 0.84
N VAL A 184 2.13 2.67 0.96
CA VAL A 184 2.02 1.65 -0.08
C VAL A 184 0.61 1.70 -0.66
N VAL A 185 0.51 1.96 -1.94
CA VAL A 185 -0.76 2.05 -2.66
C VAL A 185 -0.99 0.75 -3.43
N ASP A 186 -2.07 0.05 -3.11
CA ASP A 186 -2.64 -1.03 -3.91
C ASP A 186 -3.61 -0.43 -4.91
N ALA A 187 -3.16 -0.25 -6.15
CA ALA A 187 -3.97 0.31 -7.20
C ALA A 187 -4.87 -0.73 -7.87
N PRO A 188 -6.11 -0.34 -8.26
CA PRO A 188 -6.97 -1.23 -9.02
C PRO A 188 -6.33 -1.57 -10.38
N PRO A 189 -6.63 -2.76 -10.93
CA PRO A 189 -6.16 -3.13 -12.27
C PRO A 189 -6.60 -2.12 -13.33
N ALA A 190 -5.68 -1.71 -14.21
CA ALA A 190 -5.94 -0.71 -15.25
C ALA A 190 -7.08 -1.10 -16.21
N ALA A 191 -7.34 -2.41 -16.36
CA ALA A 191 -8.49 -2.93 -17.12
C ALA A 191 -9.86 -2.54 -16.52
N TYR A 192 -9.92 -2.19 -15.21
CA TYR A 192 -11.17 -1.88 -14.52
C TYR A 192 -11.30 -0.42 -14.11
N SER A 193 -10.20 0.23 -13.79
CA SER A 193 -10.17 1.61 -13.34
C SER A 193 -8.91 2.33 -13.80
N PHE A 194 -9.08 3.61 -14.12
CA PHE A 194 -7.96 4.51 -14.39
C PHE A 194 -7.42 5.19 -13.12
N ASP A 195 -7.97 4.88 -11.95
CA ASP A 195 -7.64 5.58 -10.70
C ASP A 195 -6.14 5.52 -10.38
N GLY A 196 -5.49 4.35 -10.51
CA GLY A 196 -4.03 4.24 -10.36
C GLY A 196 -3.28 5.11 -11.37
N ILE A 197 -3.69 5.09 -12.65
CA ILE A 197 -3.05 5.92 -13.69
C ILE A 197 -3.23 7.43 -13.40
N VAL A 198 -4.34 7.84 -12.81
CA VAL A 198 -4.60 9.26 -12.48
C VAL A 198 -3.64 9.77 -11.40
N ILE A 199 -3.28 8.94 -10.43
CA ILE A 199 -2.45 9.34 -9.29
C ILE A 199 -0.96 9.05 -9.48
N CYS A 200 -0.57 8.18 -10.43
CA CYS A 200 0.78 7.64 -10.56
C CYS A 200 1.88 8.71 -10.70
N GLY A 201 1.57 9.86 -11.31
CA GLY A 201 2.53 10.98 -11.45
C GLY A 201 2.85 11.70 -10.13
N ALA A 202 2.10 11.42 -9.05
CA ALA A 202 2.37 11.98 -7.73
C ALA A 202 3.11 10.99 -6.80
N MET A 203 3.40 9.79 -7.28
CA MET A 203 4.14 8.76 -6.54
C MET A 203 5.65 9.00 -6.59
N ASP A 204 6.38 8.44 -5.63
CA ASP A 204 7.84 8.44 -5.63
C ASP A 204 8.40 7.21 -6.35
N ALA A 205 7.62 6.16 -6.44
CA ALA A 205 7.91 4.97 -7.23
C ALA A 205 6.63 4.27 -7.67
N VAL A 206 6.61 3.77 -8.90
CA VAL A 206 5.55 2.91 -9.44
C VAL A 206 6.15 1.57 -9.83
N ILE A 207 5.55 0.50 -9.36
CA ILE A 207 5.97 -0.89 -9.61
C ILE A 207 4.89 -1.60 -10.40
N LEU A 208 5.24 -2.07 -11.59
CA LEU A 208 4.37 -2.90 -12.41
C LEU A 208 4.34 -4.33 -11.88
N VAL A 209 3.15 -4.90 -11.71
CA VAL A 209 2.99 -6.30 -11.35
C VAL A 209 2.47 -7.07 -12.55
N LEU A 210 3.20 -8.11 -12.94
CA LEU A 210 2.94 -8.94 -14.11
C LEU A 210 2.78 -10.39 -13.68
N ALA A 211 1.79 -11.10 -14.20
CA ALA A 211 1.68 -12.54 -13.98
C ALA A 211 2.39 -13.30 -15.10
N ALA A 212 3.37 -14.14 -14.74
CA ALA A 212 4.03 -15.03 -15.68
C ALA A 212 2.98 -15.87 -16.42
N GLU A 213 3.21 -16.11 -17.71
CA GLU A 213 2.38 -16.94 -18.60
C GLU A 213 1.00 -16.35 -18.97
N THR A 214 0.52 -15.31 -18.27
CA THR A 214 -0.81 -14.72 -18.53
C THR A 214 -0.76 -13.26 -18.98
N SER A 215 0.17 -12.46 -18.47
CA SER A 215 0.32 -11.06 -18.89
C SER A 215 0.89 -11.00 -20.33
N ARG A 216 0.19 -10.27 -21.20
CA ARG A 216 0.57 -10.12 -22.61
C ARG A 216 1.42 -8.88 -22.80
N VAL A 217 2.53 -8.99 -23.50
CA VAL A 217 3.47 -7.88 -23.73
C VAL A 217 2.81 -6.62 -24.29
N PRO A 218 1.91 -6.65 -25.30
CA PRO A 218 1.27 -5.43 -25.80
C PRO A 218 0.46 -4.70 -24.74
N VAL A 219 -0.23 -5.42 -23.84
CA VAL A 219 -1.05 -4.84 -22.77
C VAL A 219 -0.17 -4.20 -21.70
N ILE A 220 0.98 -4.82 -21.41
CA ILE A 220 1.97 -4.27 -20.47
C ILE A 220 2.56 -2.98 -21.04
N VAL A 221 2.94 -2.98 -22.32
CA VAL A 221 3.50 -1.80 -23.00
C VAL A 221 2.50 -0.66 -22.99
N GLU A 222 1.23 -0.93 -23.31
CA GLU A 222 0.15 0.07 -23.28
C GLU A 222 -0.02 0.69 -21.87
N LEU A 223 -0.01 -0.14 -20.81
CA LEU A 223 -0.08 0.36 -19.44
C LEU A 223 1.14 1.24 -19.13
N HIS A 224 2.34 0.75 -19.45
CA HIS A 224 3.59 1.49 -19.23
C HIS A 224 3.57 2.86 -19.94
N GLU A 225 3.14 2.91 -21.21
CA GLU A 225 3.01 4.17 -21.97
C GLU A 225 2.02 5.14 -21.31
N LYS A 226 0.88 4.63 -20.81
CA LYS A 226 -0.11 5.46 -20.09
C LYS A 226 0.48 6.04 -18.79
N LEU A 227 1.21 5.23 -18.03
CA LEU A 227 1.88 5.68 -16.81
C LEU A 227 2.95 6.73 -17.12
N MET A 228 3.81 6.48 -18.13
CA MET A 228 4.82 7.44 -18.56
C MET A 228 4.23 8.75 -19.05
N ALA A 229 3.09 8.71 -19.76
CA ALA A 229 2.38 9.91 -20.21
C ALA A 229 1.84 10.77 -19.05
N GLN A 230 1.61 10.17 -17.87
CA GLN A 230 1.23 10.86 -16.64
C GLN A 230 2.44 11.29 -15.78
N GLY A 231 3.67 11.05 -16.26
CA GLY A 231 4.90 11.37 -15.53
C GLY A 231 5.22 10.41 -14.39
N ALA A 232 4.71 9.18 -14.43
CA ALA A 232 4.96 8.19 -13.38
C ALA A 232 6.44 7.79 -13.30
N PRO A 233 7.05 7.78 -12.11
CA PRO A 233 8.39 7.25 -11.88
C PRO A 233 8.35 5.72 -11.83
N VAL A 234 8.20 5.06 -12.99
CA VAL A 234 8.20 3.60 -13.07
C VAL A 234 9.61 3.08 -12.80
N VAL A 235 9.81 2.48 -11.62
CA VAL A 235 11.13 2.00 -11.16
C VAL A 235 11.41 0.54 -11.55
N GLY A 236 10.37 -0.21 -11.94
CA GLY A 236 10.56 -1.60 -12.37
C GLY A 236 9.27 -2.39 -12.49
N ALA A 237 9.45 -3.69 -12.78
CA ALA A 237 8.36 -4.64 -12.87
C ALA A 237 8.68 -5.92 -12.09
N ILE A 238 7.65 -6.50 -11.46
CA ILE A 238 7.72 -7.79 -10.76
C ILE A 238 7.00 -8.83 -11.58
N LEU A 239 7.73 -9.88 -11.97
CA LEU A 239 7.15 -11.06 -12.62
C LEU A 239 6.66 -12.03 -11.54
N ASN A 240 5.37 -11.94 -11.23
CA ASN A 240 4.69 -12.78 -10.23
C ASN A 240 4.16 -14.09 -10.84
N LYS A 241 3.72 -15.01 -10.01
CA LYS A 241 3.07 -16.28 -10.38
C LYS A 241 3.93 -17.19 -11.28
N ARG A 242 5.25 -17.04 -11.24
CA ARG A 242 6.17 -17.87 -12.01
C ARG A 242 6.09 -19.33 -11.54
N ARG A 243 5.75 -20.23 -12.43
CA ARG A 243 5.79 -21.66 -12.18
C ARG A 243 7.17 -22.20 -12.53
N PHE A 244 7.81 -22.86 -11.56
CA PHE A 244 9.04 -23.60 -11.82
C PHE A 244 8.66 -25.02 -12.22
N TYR A 245 8.67 -25.32 -13.52
CA TYR A 245 8.38 -26.66 -14.04
C TYR A 245 9.46 -27.66 -13.67
N ILE A 246 10.67 -27.18 -13.38
CA ILE A 246 11.80 -27.99 -12.97
C ILE A 246 11.95 -27.85 -11.46
N PRO A 247 11.95 -28.95 -10.68
CA PRO A 247 12.16 -28.91 -9.23
C PRO A 247 13.44 -28.18 -8.86
N LYS A 248 13.42 -27.39 -7.78
CA LYS A 248 14.56 -26.56 -7.33
C LYS A 248 15.87 -27.35 -7.16
N TRP A 249 15.79 -28.65 -6.82
CA TRP A 249 16.96 -29.51 -6.66
C TRP A 249 17.73 -29.76 -7.97
N VAL A 250 17.06 -29.73 -9.13
CA VAL A 250 17.73 -29.86 -10.45
C VAL A 250 18.58 -28.63 -10.74
N TYR A 251 18.09 -27.43 -10.41
CA TYR A 251 18.87 -26.18 -10.56
C TYR A 251 20.10 -26.19 -9.66
N SER A 252 19.97 -26.66 -8.40
CA SER A 252 21.10 -26.73 -7.47
C SER A 252 22.16 -27.76 -7.89
N PHE A 253 21.78 -28.74 -8.68
CA PHE A 253 22.71 -29.70 -9.23
C PHE A 253 23.47 -29.13 -10.46
N LEU A 254 22.79 -28.40 -11.33
CA LEU A 254 23.39 -27.79 -12.54
C LEU A 254 24.28 -26.56 -12.21
N SER A 255 24.08 -25.89 -11.09
CA SER A 255 24.90 -24.74 -10.66
C SER A 255 26.18 -25.13 -9.91
N ARG A 256 26.46 -26.44 -9.76
CA ARG A 256 27.66 -26.99 -9.12
C ARG A 256 28.69 -27.54 -10.12
N VAL A 257 28.47 -27.36 -11.42
CA VAL A 257 29.41 -27.75 -12.48
C VAL A 257 30.18 -26.53 -13.01
#